data_b9a4bc7310e9a34b5187ff0662bba313
#
_entry.id   b9a4bc7310e9a34b5187ff0662bba313
#
_cell.length_a   1.000
_cell.length_b   1.000
_cell.length_c   1.000
_cell.angle_alpha   90.00
_cell.angle_beta   90.00
_cell.angle_gamma   90.00
#
_symmetry.space_group_name_H-M   'P 1'
#
loop_
_entity.id
_entity.type
_entity.pdbx_description
1 polymer ?
#
loop_
_entity_poly.entity_id
_entity_poly.type
_entity_poly.pdbx_seq_one_letter_code
_entity_poly.pdbx_strand_id
1 'polypeptide(L)'
;MSSPILQGKHAVEFGAAGSVGAAVAKEFATEGADVFLAGRTKASVDAVAREIKVAGGKADAAAVDALDEAAVTAYVDGVAKETGRVDIVFNAVGTRPSDYGNGKNVLDLPVEEFIVGVNTILKSQFITARAAARHMVKQKAGAIVLLTGAPGGAHIDGVTAIGSACGALEALTRNLALDLSSHGVRAVCVRSSAMTDSRTIQETVEMIAARTNAPREQIVARLANLTMLKTTACVYDTARAVAFVASDKARMMTSNVINSTGGAVED
;
A
#
# COMPACT_ATOMS: atom_id res chain seq x y z
N MET A 1 -14.06 16.53 19.01
CA MET A 1 -13.51 15.55 18.05
C MET A 1 -13.46 16.23 16.71
N SER A 2 -12.38 16.13 15.94
CA SER A 2 -12.31 16.66 14.57
C SER A 2 -13.27 15.88 13.67
N SER A 3 -13.88 16.54 12.69
CA SER A 3 -14.75 15.86 11.72
C SER A 3 -13.93 14.84 10.90
N PRO A 4 -14.52 13.67 10.55
CA PRO A 4 -13.87 12.67 9.70
C PRO A 4 -13.39 13.28 8.38
N ILE A 5 -12.14 12.95 7.97
CA ILE A 5 -11.50 13.59 6.80
C ILE A 5 -11.84 12.94 5.47
N LEU A 6 -12.51 11.78 5.49
CA LEU A 6 -12.94 11.03 4.29
C LEU A 6 -14.46 10.87 4.23
N GLN A 7 -15.21 11.70 4.97
CA GLN A 7 -16.67 11.60 5.03
C GLN A 7 -17.30 11.62 3.64
N GLY A 8 -18.08 10.57 3.32
CA GLY A 8 -18.81 10.43 2.06
C GLY A 8 -17.92 10.11 0.84
N LYS A 9 -16.66 9.73 1.04
CA LYS A 9 -15.79 9.21 -0.02
C LYS A 9 -16.01 7.70 -0.22
N HIS A 10 -15.87 7.23 -1.46
CA HIS A 10 -15.88 5.82 -1.82
C HIS A 10 -14.45 5.37 -2.14
N ALA A 11 -13.92 4.49 -1.31
CA ALA A 11 -12.54 3.99 -1.40
C ALA A 11 -12.53 2.54 -1.87
N VAL A 12 -11.85 2.27 -2.98
CA VAL A 12 -11.57 0.92 -3.47
C VAL A 12 -10.19 0.50 -3.01
N GLU A 13 -10.11 -0.65 -2.35
CA GLU A 13 -8.86 -1.14 -1.79
C GLU A 13 -8.54 -2.57 -2.21
N PHE A 14 -7.32 -2.78 -2.72
CA PHE A 14 -6.79 -4.10 -3.08
C PHE A 14 -5.73 -4.55 -2.07
N GLY A 15 -5.70 -5.87 -1.82
CA GLY A 15 -4.84 -6.43 -0.79
C GLY A 15 -5.34 -6.20 0.63
N ALA A 16 -6.63 -5.92 0.79
CA ALA A 16 -7.30 -5.52 2.03
C ALA A 16 -7.23 -6.53 3.18
N ALA A 17 -6.91 -7.80 2.91
CA ALA A 17 -6.71 -8.82 3.96
C ALA A 17 -5.26 -8.90 4.48
N GLY A 18 -4.32 -8.13 3.91
CA GLY A 18 -2.96 -8.00 4.40
C GLY A 18 -2.88 -7.10 5.66
N SER A 19 -1.76 -7.16 6.39
CA SER A 19 -1.61 -6.36 7.62
C SER A 19 -1.81 -4.86 7.37
N VAL A 20 -1.17 -4.31 6.34
CA VAL A 20 -1.28 -2.88 5.99
C VAL A 20 -2.65 -2.58 5.39
N GLY A 21 -3.13 -3.42 4.44
CA GLY A 21 -4.45 -3.24 3.84
C GLY A 21 -5.56 -3.21 4.88
N ALA A 22 -5.60 -4.20 5.79
CA ALA A 22 -6.60 -4.22 6.85
C ALA A 22 -6.56 -2.99 7.77
N ALA A 23 -5.38 -2.46 8.04
CA ALA A 23 -5.23 -1.24 8.84
C ALA A 23 -5.73 0.00 8.07
N VAL A 24 -5.39 0.12 6.76
CA VAL A 24 -5.86 1.22 5.90
C VAL A 24 -7.37 1.18 5.73
N ALA A 25 -7.95 -0.01 5.45
CA ALA A 25 -9.39 -0.18 5.33
C ALA A 25 -10.15 0.31 6.58
N LYS A 26 -9.66 -0.08 7.76
CA LYS A 26 -10.25 0.34 9.04
C LYS A 26 -10.08 1.85 9.28
N GLU A 27 -8.93 2.42 8.95
CA GLU A 27 -8.68 3.85 9.07
C GLU A 27 -9.58 4.64 8.12
N PHE A 28 -9.72 4.22 6.85
CA PHE A 28 -10.63 4.84 5.89
C PHE A 28 -12.07 4.85 6.40
N ALA A 29 -12.55 3.71 6.93
CA ALA A 29 -13.90 3.61 7.49
C ALA A 29 -14.07 4.48 8.75
N THR A 30 -13.08 4.55 9.63
CA THR A 30 -13.06 5.40 10.82
C THR A 30 -13.14 6.88 10.43
N GLU A 31 -12.48 7.24 9.32
CA GLU A 31 -12.50 8.59 8.76
C GLU A 31 -13.72 8.86 7.85
N GLY A 32 -14.71 7.97 7.84
CA GLY A 32 -16.03 8.18 7.25
C GLY A 32 -16.16 7.78 5.78
N ALA A 33 -15.21 7.05 5.23
CA ALA A 33 -15.35 6.50 3.88
C ALA A 33 -16.21 5.23 3.87
N ASP A 34 -16.93 5.01 2.77
CA ASP A 34 -17.49 3.71 2.40
C ASP A 34 -16.39 2.92 1.69
N VAL A 35 -16.02 1.73 2.20
CA VAL A 35 -14.82 0.99 1.76
C VAL A 35 -15.20 -0.26 0.99
N PHE A 36 -14.64 -0.42 -0.21
CA PHE A 36 -14.84 -1.54 -1.12
C PHE A 36 -13.56 -2.38 -1.17
N LEU A 37 -13.57 -3.52 -0.47
CA LEU A 37 -12.41 -4.34 -0.19
C LEU A 37 -12.24 -5.46 -1.22
N ALA A 38 -11.06 -5.58 -1.77
CA ALA A 38 -10.70 -6.63 -2.72
C ALA A 38 -9.48 -7.45 -2.26
N GLY A 39 -9.54 -8.75 -2.48
CA GLY A 39 -8.43 -9.65 -2.22
C GLY A 39 -8.73 -11.05 -2.75
N ARG A 40 -7.72 -11.88 -2.93
CA ARG A 40 -7.86 -13.21 -3.55
C ARG A 40 -8.72 -14.18 -2.75
N THR A 41 -8.70 -14.07 -1.43
CA THR A 41 -9.44 -14.97 -0.53
C THR A 41 -10.66 -14.27 0.04
N LYS A 42 -11.85 -14.60 -0.47
CA LYS A 42 -13.12 -13.98 -0.05
C LYS A 42 -13.30 -13.99 1.47
N ALA A 43 -13.08 -15.12 2.13
CA ALA A 43 -13.25 -15.24 3.58
C ALA A 43 -12.37 -14.28 4.38
N SER A 44 -11.15 -14.00 3.89
CA SER A 44 -10.21 -13.10 4.57
C SER A 44 -10.63 -11.63 4.44
N VAL A 45 -11.10 -11.21 3.26
CA VAL A 45 -11.59 -9.83 3.08
C VAL A 45 -12.94 -9.62 3.75
N ASP A 46 -13.81 -10.66 3.80
CA ASP A 46 -15.06 -10.62 4.57
C ASP A 46 -14.82 -10.46 6.07
N ALA A 47 -13.76 -11.04 6.60
CA ALA A 47 -13.40 -10.84 8.01
C ALA A 47 -13.12 -9.37 8.31
N VAL A 48 -12.32 -8.70 7.46
CA VAL A 48 -12.02 -7.26 7.60
C VAL A 48 -13.28 -6.41 7.46
N ALA A 49 -14.13 -6.72 6.46
CA ALA A 49 -15.39 -6.01 6.27
C ALA A 49 -16.33 -6.14 7.50
N ARG A 50 -16.40 -7.33 8.10
CA ARG A 50 -17.17 -7.54 9.34
C ARG A 50 -16.64 -6.71 10.50
N GLU A 51 -15.33 -6.66 10.70
CA GLU A 51 -14.72 -5.85 11.76
C GLU A 51 -15.04 -4.37 11.59
N ILE A 52 -14.98 -3.86 10.35
CA ILE A 52 -15.38 -2.49 10.03
C ILE A 52 -16.87 -2.24 10.34
N LYS A 53 -17.76 -3.15 9.93
CA LYS A 53 -19.20 -3.04 10.19
C LYS A 53 -19.54 -3.10 11.69
N VAL A 54 -18.85 -3.95 12.45
CA VAL A 54 -18.99 -4.03 13.91
C VAL A 54 -18.56 -2.73 14.59
N ALA A 55 -17.54 -2.05 14.04
CA ALA A 55 -17.09 -0.74 14.52
C ALA A 55 -17.99 0.43 14.06
N GLY A 56 -19.09 0.16 13.33
CA GLY A 56 -20.02 1.16 12.85
C GLY A 56 -19.68 1.79 11.50
N GLY A 57 -18.63 1.34 10.84
CA GLY A 57 -18.25 1.76 9.48
C GLY A 57 -19.01 0.98 8.39
N LYS A 58 -18.80 1.37 7.14
CA LYS A 58 -19.37 0.72 5.96
C LYS A 58 -18.27 0.07 5.14
N ALA A 59 -18.44 -1.20 4.83
CA ALA A 59 -17.50 -1.94 3.99
C ALA A 59 -18.20 -3.07 3.23
N ASP A 60 -17.84 -3.22 1.97
CA ASP A 60 -18.18 -4.40 1.18
C ASP A 60 -16.91 -5.09 0.68
N ALA A 61 -17.00 -6.40 0.41
CA ALA A 61 -15.85 -7.21 0.10
C ALA A 61 -16.08 -8.11 -1.11
N ALA A 62 -15.06 -8.27 -1.94
CA ALA A 62 -15.08 -9.15 -3.11
C ALA A 62 -13.80 -9.98 -3.24
N ALA A 63 -13.93 -11.17 -3.85
CA ALA A 63 -12.78 -11.96 -4.28
C ALA A 63 -12.29 -11.42 -5.63
N VAL A 64 -11.12 -10.74 -5.63
CA VAL A 64 -10.51 -10.18 -6.84
C VAL A 64 -9.00 -10.38 -6.78
N ASP A 65 -8.41 -10.96 -7.82
CA ASP A 65 -6.97 -10.98 -7.99
C ASP A 65 -6.53 -9.66 -8.65
N ALA A 66 -5.72 -8.88 -7.96
CA ALA A 66 -5.22 -7.60 -8.48
C ALA A 66 -4.26 -7.74 -9.68
N LEU A 67 -3.85 -8.96 -10.02
CA LEU A 67 -3.07 -9.27 -11.21
C LEU A 67 -3.91 -9.63 -12.43
N ASP A 68 -5.21 -9.88 -12.24
CA ASP A 68 -6.20 -10.08 -13.30
C ASP A 68 -6.83 -8.74 -13.68
N GLU A 69 -6.37 -8.17 -14.79
CA GLU A 69 -6.83 -6.87 -15.28
C GLU A 69 -8.34 -6.83 -15.55
N ALA A 70 -8.90 -7.91 -16.10
CA ALA A 70 -10.32 -7.98 -16.42
C ALA A 70 -11.16 -8.01 -15.13
N ALA A 71 -10.78 -8.82 -14.15
CA ALA A 71 -11.46 -8.89 -12.85
C ALA A 71 -11.36 -7.55 -12.09
N VAL A 72 -10.20 -6.90 -12.08
CA VAL A 72 -10.01 -5.58 -11.47
C VAL A 72 -10.89 -4.53 -12.13
N THR A 73 -10.91 -4.49 -13.48
CA THR A 73 -11.73 -3.54 -14.22
C THR A 73 -13.21 -3.73 -13.93
N ALA A 74 -13.70 -4.97 -14.00
CA ALA A 74 -15.10 -5.29 -13.72
C ALA A 74 -15.51 -4.93 -12.28
N TYR A 75 -14.61 -5.15 -11.32
CA TYR A 75 -14.87 -4.79 -9.92
C TYR A 75 -14.97 -3.28 -9.72
N VAL A 76 -14.02 -2.51 -10.23
CA VAL A 76 -14.02 -1.05 -10.11
C VAL A 76 -15.21 -0.44 -10.87
N ASP A 77 -15.55 -0.96 -12.05
CA ASP A 77 -16.74 -0.55 -12.81
C ASP A 77 -18.04 -0.85 -12.03
N GLY A 78 -18.10 -1.99 -11.33
CA GLY A 78 -19.20 -2.35 -10.45
C GLY A 78 -19.39 -1.34 -9.31
N VAL A 79 -18.31 -1.01 -8.61
CA VAL A 79 -18.33 0.01 -7.55
C VAL A 79 -18.76 1.37 -8.10
N ALA A 80 -18.19 1.80 -9.22
CA ALA A 80 -18.56 3.07 -9.84
C ALA A 80 -20.04 3.11 -10.28
N LYS A 81 -20.58 1.99 -10.75
CA LYS A 81 -22.00 1.87 -11.11
C LYS A 81 -22.92 1.94 -9.89
N GLU A 82 -22.54 1.31 -8.80
CA GLU A 82 -23.32 1.26 -7.56
C GLU A 82 -23.34 2.60 -6.84
N THR A 83 -22.19 3.26 -6.74
CA THR A 83 -22.01 4.48 -5.94
C THR A 83 -22.06 5.78 -6.75
N GLY A 84 -21.99 5.67 -8.09
CA GLY A 84 -21.87 6.81 -8.99
C GLY A 84 -20.45 7.39 -9.11
N ARG A 85 -19.48 6.90 -8.30
CA ARG A 85 -18.11 7.47 -8.24
C ARG A 85 -17.08 6.52 -7.63
N VAL A 86 -15.80 6.80 -7.89
CA VAL A 86 -14.66 6.22 -7.20
C VAL A 86 -13.75 7.37 -6.75
N ASP A 87 -13.64 7.62 -5.45
CA ASP A 87 -12.88 8.76 -4.93
C ASP A 87 -11.43 8.43 -4.66
N ILE A 88 -11.20 7.23 -4.12
CA ILE A 88 -9.90 6.79 -3.67
C ILE A 88 -9.65 5.38 -4.22
N VAL A 89 -8.43 5.15 -4.71
CA VAL A 89 -7.92 3.78 -4.89
C VAL A 89 -6.63 3.64 -4.10
N PHE A 90 -6.54 2.54 -3.35
CA PHE A 90 -5.34 2.13 -2.64
C PHE A 90 -5.03 0.66 -2.93
N ASN A 91 -3.75 0.33 -3.05
CA ASN A 91 -3.32 -1.05 -3.29
C ASN A 91 -2.19 -1.42 -2.32
N ALA A 92 -2.46 -2.39 -1.43
CA ALA A 92 -1.52 -2.98 -0.48
C ALA A 92 -1.07 -4.39 -0.89
N VAL A 93 -1.22 -4.76 -2.17
CA VAL A 93 -0.75 -6.06 -2.67
C VAL A 93 0.76 -6.12 -2.61
N GLY A 94 1.26 -7.12 -1.90
CA GLY A 94 2.69 -7.40 -1.74
C GLY A 94 3.02 -8.86 -2.02
N THR A 95 4.30 -9.18 -1.89
CA THR A 95 4.87 -10.53 -1.98
C THR A 95 5.48 -10.91 -0.64
N ARG A 96 5.71 -12.20 -0.43
CA ARG A 96 6.44 -12.68 0.75
C ARG A 96 7.94 -12.43 0.58
N PRO A 97 8.67 -12.13 1.67
CA PRO A 97 10.11 -11.95 1.62
C PRO A 97 10.86 -13.14 1.00
N SER A 98 10.38 -14.36 1.23
CA SER A 98 10.93 -15.59 0.64
C SER A 98 10.81 -15.64 -0.89
N ASP A 99 9.75 -15.04 -1.45
CA ASP A 99 9.42 -15.19 -2.87
C ASP A 99 10.30 -14.32 -3.78
N TYR A 100 10.86 -13.23 -3.26
CA TYR A 100 11.71 -12.30 -4.00
C TYR A 100 13.19 -12.32 -3.56
N GLY A 101 13.62 -13.38 -2.90
CA GLY A 101 15.00 -13.58 -2.53
C GLY A 101 15.54 -12.57 -1.51
N ASN A 102 14.72 -12.16 -0.55
CA ASN A 102 15.11 -11.20 0.50
C ASN A 102 16.34 -11.67 1.27
N GLY A 103 17.37 -10.82 1.33
CA GLY A 103 18.63 -11.10 2.00
C GLY A 103 19.67 -11.81 1.13
N LYS A 104 19.40 -12.11 -0.15
CA LYS A 104 20.39 -12.64 -1.08
C LYS A 104 21.26 -11.53 -1.66
N ASN A 105 22.54 -11.81 -1.83
CA ASN A 105 23.44 -10.94 -2.61
C ASN A 105 23.01 -10.95 -4.09
N VAL A 106 23.27 -9.87 -4.81
CA VAL A 106 22.91 -9.76 -6.24
C VAL A 106 23.53 -10.86 -7.10
N LEU A 107 24.70 -11.37 -6.73
CA LEU A 107 25.38 -12.45 -7.46
C LEU A 107 24.68 -13.81 -7.31
N ASP A 108 23.90 -13.99 -6.23
CA ASP A 108 23.23 -15.24 -5.87
C ASP A 108 21.69 -15.14 -6.05
N LEU A 109 21.17 -13.97 -6.50
CA LEU A 109 19.75 -13.74 -6.67
C LEU A 109 19.28 -14.28 -8.03
N PRO A 110 18.42 -15.32 -8.09
CA PRO A 110 17.86 -15.81 -9.34
C PRO A 110 16.97 -14.74 -10.01
N VAL A 111 17.01 -14.69 -11.35
CA VAL A 111 16.20 -13.75 -12.13
C VAL A 111 14.70 -13.93 -11.85
N GLU A 112 14.25 -15.17 -11.67
CA GLU A 112 12.87 -15.50 -11.36
C GLU A 112 12.41 -14.88 -10.03
N GLU A 113 13.26 -14.88 -9.00
CA GLU A 113 12.97 -14.23 -7.72
C GLU A 113 13.05 -12.69 -7.84
N PHE A 114 14.04 -12.18 -8.59
CA PHE A 114 14.14 -10.74 -8.82
C PHE A 114 12.88 -10.17 -9.47
N ILE A 115 12.34 -10.85 -10.49
CA ILE A 115 11.19 -10.34 -11.24
C ILE A 115 9.85 -10.46 -10.49
N VAL A 116 9.77 -11.26 -9.42
CA VAL A 116 8.53 -11.43 -8.62
C VAL A 116 8.03 -10.09 -8.09
N GLY A 117 8.92 -9.23 -7.57
CA GLY A 117 8.55 -7.91 -7.06
C GLY A 117 7.92 -7.04 -8.15
N VAL A 118 8.51 -7.00 -9.34
CA VAL A 118 8.01 -6.25 -10.49
C VAL A 118 6.68 -6.82 -10.96
N ASN A 119 6.60 -8.14 -11.17
CA ASN A 119 5.41 -8.80 -11.69
C ASN A 119 4.22 -8.78 -10.72
N THR A 120 4.46 -8.70 -9.43
CA THR A 120 3.37 -8.68 -8.45
C THR A 120 3.06 -7.27 -7.99
N ILE A 121 4.04 -6.57 -7.46
CA ILE A 121 3.81 -5.26 -6.85
C ILE A 121 3.56 -4.19 -7.90
N LEU A 122 4.51 -3.96 -8.81
CA LEU A 122 4.40 -2.88 -9.79
C LEU A 122 3.23 -3.12 -10.77
N LYS A 123 3.07 -4.35 -11.28
CA LYS A 123 1.97 -4.70 -12.18
C LYS A 123 0.61 -4.50 -11.53
N SER A 124 0.41 -4.97 -10.30
CA SER A 124 -0.89 -4.82 -9.61
C SER A 124 -1.22 -3.35 -9.34
N GLN A 125 -0.23 -2.55 -8.91
CA GLN A 125 -0.42 -1.12 -8.68
C GLN A 125 -0.82 -0.40 -9.97
N PHE A 126 -0.19 -0.72 -11.09
CA PHE A 126 -0.55 -0.14 -12.39
C PHE A 126 -1.96 -0.52 -12.83
N ILE A 127 -2.34 -1.80 -12.72
CA ILE A 127 -3.67 -2.28 -13.11
C ILE A 127 -4.77 -1.56 -12.30
N THR A 128 -4.63 -1.54 -10.98
CA THR A 128 -5.64 -0.97 -10.08
C THR A 128 -5.73 0.55 -10.21
N ALA A 129 -4.60 1.25 -10.32
CA ALA A 129 -4.56 2.69 -10.55
C ALA A 129 -5.24 3.06 -11.87
N ARG A 130 -4.93 2.34 -12.96
CA ARG A 130 -5.52 2.59 -14.28
C ARG A 130 -7.02 2.32 -14.31
N ALA A 131 -7.50 1.27 -13.67
CA ALA A 131 -8.93 0.96 -13.61
C ALA A 131 -9.70 2.09 -12.90
N ALA A 132 -9.23 2.57 -11.75
CA ALA A 132 -9.85 3.67 -11.03
C ALA A 132 -9.73 5.01 -11.78
N ALA A 133 -8.57 5.30 -12.39
CA ALA A 133 -8.32 6.52 -13.14
C ALA A 133 -9.36 6.74 -14.26
N ARG A 134 -9.83 5.69 -14.95
CA ARG A 134 -10.86 5.77 -15.99
C ARG A 134 -12.17 6.41 -15.50
N HIS A 135 -12.52 6.22 -14.25
CA HIS A 135 -13.68 6.84 -13.60
C HIS A 135 -13.33 8.23 -13.06
N MET A 136 -12.21 8.36 -12.36
CA MET A 136 -11.75 9.61 -11.75
C MET A 136 -11.57 10.74 -12.78
N VAL A 137 -11.05 10.44 -13.98
CA VAL A 137 -10.90 11.40 -15.07
C VAL A 137 -12.27 11.95 -15.53
N LYS A 138 -13.29 11.11 -15.63
CA LYS A 138 -14.67 11.53 -15.97
C LYS A 138 -15.29 12.38 -14.86
N GLN A 139 -14.99 12.06 -13.60
CA GLN A 139 -15.42 12.79 -12.40
C GLN A 139 -14.68 14.12 -12.22
N LYS A 140 -13.52 14.29 -12.87
CA LYS A 140 -12.56 15.40 -12.66
C LYS A 140 -12.09 15.50 -11.19
N ALA A 141 -12.01 14.38 -10.51
CA ALA A 141 -11.59 14.27 -9.12
C ALA A 141 -11.20 12.84 -8.78
N GLY A 142 -10.21 12.64 -7.93
CA GLY A 142 -9.81 11.35 -7.39
C GLY A 142 -8.43 11.38 -6.76
N ALA A 143 -8.15 10.40 -5.91
CA ALA A 143 -6.86 10.19 -5.29
C ALA A 143 -6.39 8.74 -5.52
N ILE A 144 -5.28 8.59 -6.21
CA ILE A 144 -4.57 7.31 -6.37
C ILE A 144 -3.45 7.30 -5.35
N VAL A 145 -3.52 6.38 -4.39
CA VAL A 145 -2.49 6.26 -3.36
C VAL A 145 -1.74 4.94 -3.56
N LEU A 146 -0.45 5.03 -3.80
CA LEU A 146 0.46 3.90 -3.94
C LEU A 146 1.21 3.69 -2.62
N LEU A 147 1.65 2.44 -2.39
CA LEU A 147 2.45 2.09 -1.23
C LEU A 147 3.83 1.59 -1.68
N THR A 148 4.88 2.20 -1.16
CA THR A 148 6.27 1.76 -1.35
C THR A 148 6.94 1.52 0.00
N GLY A 149 8.15 1.03 -0.02
CA GLY A 149 8.93 0.76 1.20
C GLY A 149 10.28 1.49 1.20
N ALA A 150 10.88 1.58 2.38
CA ALA A 150 12.21 2.14 2.57
C ALA A 150 13.29 1.60 1.60
N PRO A 151 13.26 0.31 1.14
CA PRO A 151 14.21 -0.18 0.15
C PRO A 151 14.28 0.61 -1.17
N GLY A 152 13.26 1.39 -1.50
CA GLY A 152 13.25 2.24 -2.69
C GLY A 152 14.20 3.44 -2.60
N GLY A 153 14.60 3.86 -1.40
CA GLY A 153 15.47 5.02 -1.18
C GLY A 153 16.62 4.79 -0.19
N ALA A 154 16.61 3.68 0.56
CA ALA A 154 17.64 3.38 1.55
C ALA A 154 18.72 2.46 0.99
N HIS A 155 19.93 2.57 1.55
CA HIS A 155 21.02 1.63 1.28
C HIS A 155 20.89 0.42 2.22
N ILE A 156 20.17 -0.61 1.77
CA ILE A 156 19.93 -1.84 2.52
C ILE A 156 20.48 -3.02 1.71
N ASP A 157 21.31 -3.83 2.36
CA ASP A 157 21.86 -5.04 1.75
C ASP A 157 20.81 -6.14 1.57
N GLY A 158 20.91 -6.91 0.47
CA GLY A 158 20.05 -8.06 0.20
C GLY A 158 18.61 -7.74 -0.17
N VAL A 159 18.31 -6.52 -0.60
CA VAL A 159 16.96 -6.09 -0.99
C VAL A 159 16.84 -5.69 -2.47
N THR A 160 17.74 -6.17 -3.32
CA THR A 160 17.82 -5.78 -4.74
C THR A 160 16.47 -5.89 -5.45
N ALA A 161 15.75 -7.00 -5.30
CA ALA A 161 14.45 -7.21 -5.95
C ALA A 161 13.38 -6.21 -5.47
N ILE A 162 13.18 -6.15 -4.15
CA ILE A 162 12.15 -5.29 -3.58
C ILE A 162 12.51 -3.80 -3.70
N GLY A 163 13.79 -3.44 -3.57
CA GLY A 163 14.27 -2.08 -3.75
C GLY A 163 14.01 -1.56 -5.16
N SER A 164 14.30 -2.38 -6.17
CA SER A 164 14.01 -2.06 -7.58
C SER A 164 12.51 -1.86 -7.81
N ALA A 165 11.64 -2.73 -7.28
CA ALA A 165 10.20 -2.59 -7.39
C ALA A 165 9.68 -1.33 -6.68
N CYS A 166 10.20 -1.02 -5.49
CA CYS A 166 9.86 0.19 -4.75
C CYS A 166 10.25 1.46 -5.50
N GLY A 167 11.48 1.53 -6.04
CA GLY A 167 11.92 2.67 -6.86
C GLY A 167 11.08 2.85 -8.13
N ALA A 168 10.67 1.74 -8.76
CA ALA A 168 9.78 1.78 -9.91
C ALA A 168 8.37 2.31 -9.56
N LEU A 169 7.84 2.02 -8.36
CA LEU A 169 6.55 2.58 -7.89
C LEU A 169 6.62 4.09 -7.69
N GLU A 170 7.73 4.60 -7.17
CA GLU A 170 7.94 6.04 -7.00
C GLU A 170 8.00 6.75 -8.37
N ALA A 171 8.64 6.13 -9.37
CA ALA A 171 8.62 6.62 -10.74
C ALA A 171 7.22 6.54 -11.36
N LEU A 172 6.49 5.43 -11.17
CA LEU A 172 5.11 5.27 -11.62
C LEU A 172 4.20 6.37 -11.04
N THR A 173 4.35 6.69 -9.76
CA THR A 173 3.57 7.76 -9.10
C THR A 173 3.74 9.09 -9.80
N ARG A 174 4.97 9.48 -10.14
CA ARG A 174 5.26 10.75 -10.84
C ARG A 174 4.61 10.78 -12.24
N ASN A 175 4.69 9.67 -12.98
CA ASN A 175 4.09 9.59 -14.30
C ASN A 175 2.56 9.59 -14.25
N LEU A 176 1.94 8.84 -13.33
CA LEU A 176 0.48 8.90 -13.13
C LEU A 176 0.02 10.32 -12.77
N ALA A 177 0.75 11.00 -11.90
CA ALA A 177 0.42 12.38 -11.54
C ALA A 177 0.50 13.32 -12.75
N LEU A 178 1.53 13.19 -13.57
CA LEU A 178 1.69 14.01 -14.79
C LEU A 178 0.54 13.77 -15.76
N ASP A 179 0.22 12.51 -16.04
CA ASP A 179 -0.81 12.15 -17.03
C ASP A 179 -2.23 12.53 -16.58
N LEU A 180 -2.50 12.54 -15.27
CA LEU A 180 -3.85 12.63 -14.72
C LEU A 180 -4.19 13.97 -14.05
N SER A 181 -3.20 14.80 -13.72
CA SER A 181 -3.42 16.04 -12.95
C SER A 181 -4.29 17.06 -13.68
N SER A 182 -4.20 17.15 -15.01
CA SER A 182 -5.08 18.01 -15.84
C SER A 182 -6.56 17.65 -15.74
N HIS A 183 -6.85 16.44 -15.26
CA HIS A 183 -8.20 15.93 -15.01
C HIS A 183 -8.62 16.03 -13.53
N GLY A 184 -7.85 16.71 -12.69
CA GLY A 184 -8.15 16.85 -11.25
C GLY A 184 -7.87 15.58 -10.43
N VAL A 185 -7.13 14.60 -10.97
CA VAL A 185 -6.77 13.36 -10.28
C VAL A 185 -5.36 13.49 -9.73
N ARG A 186 -5.18 13.15 -8.44
CA ARG A 186 -3.89 13.14 -7.76
C ARG A 186 -3.33 11.72 -7.71
N ALA A 187 -2.01 11.60 -7.82
CA ALA A 187 -1.29 10.38 -7.51
C ALA A 187 -0.20 10.67 -6.47
N VAL A 188 -0.22 9.94 -5.37
CA VAL A 188 0.70 10.09 -4.25
C VAL A 188 1.18 8.71 -3.81
N CYS A 189 2.47 8.59 -3.49
CA CYS A 189 3.04 7.39 -2.91
C CYS A 189 3.33 7.59 -1.43
N VAL A 190 2.99 6.63 -0.58
CA VAL A 190 3.42 6.61 0.82
C VAL A 190 4.57 5.62 0.95
N ARG A 191 5.73 6.09 1.42
CA ARG A 191 6.90 5.25 1.73
C ARG A 191 6.85 4.87 3.20
N SER A 192 6.72 3.58 3.48
CA SER A 192 6.71 3.00 4.82
C SER A 192 8.06 2.36 5.16
N SER A 193 8.29 2.09 6.44
CA SER A 193 9.46 1.36 6.92
C SER A 193 9.08 0.41 8.05
N ALA A 194 9.82 -0.67 8.19
CA ALA A 194 9.92 -1.57 9.35
C ALA A 194 8.69 -1.62 10.29
N MET A 195 7.49 -1.82 9.74
CA MET A 195 6.26 -2.02 10.52
C MET A 195 6.32 -3.41 11.19
N THR A 196 6.85 -3.47 12.42
CA THR A 196 7.16 -4.74 13.12
C THR A 196 5.93 -5.56 13.49
N ASP A 197 4.75 -5.00 13.43
CA ASP A 197 3.45 -5.67 13.56
C ASP A 197 2.89 -6.19 12.23
N SER A 198 3.55 -5.91 11.09
CA SER A 198 3.18 -6.48 9.80
C SER A 198 3.78 -7.87 9.59
N ARG A 199 3.02 -8.77 8.93
CA ARG A 199 3.50 -10.11 8.59
C ARG A 199 4.81 -10.07 7.80
N THR A 200 4.93 -9.19 6.81
CA THR A 200 6.12 -9.06 5.97
C THR A 200 7.37 -8.77 6.79
N ILE A 201 7.29 -7.84 7.74
CA ILE A 201 8.45 -7.51 8.58
C ILE A 201 8.71 -8.60 9.62
N GLN A 202 7.67 -9.25 10.15
CA GLN A 202 7.85 -10.41 11.03
C GLN A 202 8.60 -11.55 10.33
N GLU A 203 8.19 -11.92 9.11
CA GLU A 203 8.87 -12.92 8.29
C GLU A 203 10.32 -12.48 7.98
N THR A 204 10.54 -11.21 7.66
CA THR A 204 11.88 -10.65 7.43
C THR A 204 12.78 -10.75 8.67
N VAL A 205 12.25 -10.40 9.84
CA VAL A 205 12.97 -10.50 11.13
C VAL A 205 13.34 -11.96 11.42
N GLU A 206 12.42 -12.89 11.19
CA GLU A 206 12.67 -14.33 11.36
C GLU A 206 13.76 -14.84 10.41
N MET A 207 13.73 -14.44 9.14
CA MET A 207 14.77 -14.80 8.16
C MET A 207 16.15 -14.24 8.54
N ILE A 208 16.22 -13.00 9.03
CA ILE A 208 17.48 -12.41 9.51
C ILE A 208 17.95 -13.12 10.75
N ALA A 209 17.07 -13.41 11.72
CA ALA A 209 17.38 -14.13 12.94
C ALA A 209 18.01 -15.50 12.65
N ALA A 210 17.39 -16.27 11.76
CA ALA A 210 17.88 -17.58 11.33
C ALA A 210 19.27 -17.50 10.66
N ARG A 211 19.48 -16.47 9.79
CA ARG A 211 20.74 -16.29 9.06
C ARG A 211 21.89 -15.83 9.95
N THR A 212 21.61 -14.97 10.93
CA THR A 212 22.65 -14.33 11.77
C THR A 212 22.81 -14.98 13.13
N ASN A 213 21.96 -15.95 13.48
CA ASN A 213 21.85 -16.56 14.82
C ASN A 213 21.69 -15.50 15.93
N ALA A 214 21.01 -14.38 15.63
CA ALA A 214 20.76 -13.31 16.58
C ALA A 214 19.32 -13.38 17.13
N PRO A 215 19.09 -13.00 18.40
CA PRO A 215 17.75 -12.91 18.96
C PRO A 215 16.87 -11.93 18.17
N ARG A 216 15.58 -12.26 18.03
CA ARG A 216 14.57 -11.43 17.35
C ARG A 216 14.54 -10.00 17.88
N GLU A 217 14.61 -9.84 19.19
CA GLU A 217 14.58 -8.54 19.88
C GLU A 217 15.77 -7.65 19.48
N GLN A 218 16.92 -8.25 19.27
CA GLN A 218 18.12 -7.53 18.81
C GLN A 218 17.95 -7.02 17.38
N ILE A 219 17.29 -7.78 16.51
CA ILE A 219 17.00 -7.37 15.14
C ILE A 219 16.01 -6.23 15.14
N VAL A 220 14.92 -6.32 15.91
CA VAL A 220 13.93 -5.24 16.06
C VAL A 220 14.57 -3.98 16.62
N ALA A 221 15.41 -4.08 17.65
CA ALA A 221 16.16 -2.95 18.19
C ALA A 221 17.09 -2.32 17.14
N ARG A 222 17.71 -3.14 16.28
CA ARG A 222 18.55 -2.66 15.18
C ARG A 222 17.70 -1.88 14.15
N LEU A 223 16.53 -2.39 13.79
CA LEU A 223 15.60 -1.69 12.89
C LEU A 223 15.15 -0.33 13.47
N ALA A 224 14.84 -0.28 14.76
CA ALA A 224 14.52 0.97 15.45
C ALA A 224 15.69 1.97 15.42
N ASN A 225 16.91 1.49 15.63
CA ASN A 225 18.11 2.34 15.62
C ASN A 225 18.47 2.94 14.26
N LEU A 226 17.98 2.33 13.15
CA LEU A 226 18.14 2.88 11.80
C LEU A 226 17.24 4.10 11.55
N THR A 227 16.20 4.32 12.34
CA THR A 227 15.35 5.49 12.22
C THR A 227 15.90 6.67 13.04
N MET A 228 15.62 7.91 12.60
CA MET A 228 15.96 9.10 13.40
C MET A 228 15.15 9.15 14.70
N LEU A 229 13.90 8.69 14.67
CA LEU A 229 13.02 8.65 15.84
C LEU A 229 13.34 7.52 16.82
N LYS A 230 14.30 6.64 16.50
CA LYS A 230 14.73 5.50 17.35
C LYS A 230 13.59 4.56 17.73
N THR A 231 12.60 4.42 16.86
CA THR A 231 11.45 3.53 17.02
C THR A 231 11.10 2.86 15.69
N THR A 232 10.36 1.78 15.74
CA THR A 232 9.76 1.15 14.55
C THR A 232 8.35 1.69 14.34
N ALA A 233 7.92 1.79 13.09
CA ALA A 233 6.53 2.10 12.77
C ALA A 233 5.60 0.93 13.10
N CYS A 234 4.31 1.21 13.26
CA CYS A 234 3.25 0.23 13.20
C CYS A 234 2.41 0.40 11.93
N VAL A 235 1.58 -0.59 11.59
CA VAL A 235 0.74 -0.52 10.38
C VAL A 235 -0.24 0.66 10.40
N TYR A 236 -0.67 1.09 11.58
CA TYR A 236 -1.56 2.26 11.73
C TYR A 236 -0.87 3.61 11.50
N ASP A 237 0.45 3.72 11.71
CA ASP A 237 1.18 4.94 11.34
C ASP A 237 1.13 5.15 9.83
N THR A 238 1.33 4.07 9.05
CA THR A 238 1.17 4.09 7.60
C THR A 238 -0.29 4.32 7.19
N ALA A 239 -1.25 3.68 7.85
CA ALA A 239 -2.67 3.82 7.54
C ALA A 239 -3.16 5.27 7.70
N ARG A 240 -2.76 5.96 8.78
CA ARG A 240 -3.07 7.38 8.99
C ARG A 240 -2.45 8.29 7.94
N ALA A 241 -1.21 8.02 7.54
CA ALA A 241 -0.56 8.76 6.45
C ALA A 241 -1.32 8.56 5.13
N VAL A 242 -1.73 7.33 4.81
CA VAL A 242 -2.53 7.00 3.62
C VAL A 242 -3.89 7.71 3.66
N ALA A 243 -4.60 7.68 4.79
CA ALA A 243 -5.88 8.38 4.93
C ALA A 243 -5.75 9.90 4.76
N PHE A 244 -4.71 10.50 5.34
CA PHE A 244 -4.43 11.92 5.18
C PHE A 244 -4.17 12.30 3.72
N VAL A 245 -3.27 11.60 3.02
CA VAL A 245 -2.95 11.94 1.62
C VAL A 245 -4.09 11.64 0.66
N ALA A 246 -4.97 10.69 0.99
CA ALA A 246 -6.19 10.42 0.23
C ALA A 246 -7.24 11.54 0.37
N SER A 247 -7.23 12.28 1.47
CA SER A 247 -8.22 13.28 1.82
C SER A 247 -8.08 14.60 1.04
N ASP A 248 -9.13 15.42 1.10
CA ASP A 248 -9.11 16.77 0.54
C ASP A 248 -8.20 17.73 1.33
N LYS A 249 -7.78 17.38 2.55
CA LYS A 249 -6.76 18.13 3.31
C LYS A 249 -5.41 18.12 2.62
N ALA A 250 -5.14 17.08 1.83
CA ALA A 250 -3.92 16.93 1.03
C ALA A 250 -4.11 17.35 -0.45
N ARG A 251 -5.10 18.18 -0.78
CA ARG A 251 -5.49 18.54 -2.16
C ARG A 251 -4.35 19.07 -3.04
N MET A 252 -3.29 19.63 -2.46
CA MET A 252 -2.12 20.13 -3.18
C MET A 252 -0.97 19.11 -3.26
N MET A 253 -1.15 17.91 -2.68
CA MET A 253 -0.15 16.86 -2.73
C MET A 253 -0.43 15.94 -3.92
N THR A 254 0.46 15.96 -4.89
CA THR A 254 0.48 15.05 -6.05
C THR A 254 1.91 14.91 -6.54
N SER A 255 2.25 13.81 -7.21
CA SER A 255 3.61 13.53 -7.70
C SER A 255 4.68 13.38 -6.59
N ASN A 256 4.26 13.20 -5.35
CA ASN A 256 5.13 13.15 -4.19
C ASN A 256 5.26 11.72 -3.64
N VAL A 257 6.39 11.46 -3.02
CA VAL A 257 6.59 10.34 -2.10
C VAL A 257 6.51 10.90 -0.69
N ILE A 258 5.50 10.52 0.06
CA ILE A 258 5.33 10.94 1.46
C ILE A 258 6.12 9.98 2.34
N ASN A 259 7.16 10.49 2.96
CA ASN A 259 8.07 9.72 3.77
C ASN A 259 7.49 9.49 5.18
N SER A 260 7.02 8.25 5.43
CA SER A 260 6.50 7.78 6.72
C SER A 260 7.43 6.73 7.33
N THR A 261 8.74 6.98 7.31
CA THR A 261 9.77 6.02 7.71
C THR A 261 10.39 6.30 9.08
N GLY A 262 9.96 7.35 9.78
CA GLY A 262 10.61 7.79 11.02
C GLY A 262 12.04 8.28 10.82
N GLY A 263 12.37 8.71 9.58
CA GLY A 263 13.71 9.16 9.20
C GLY A 263 14.69 8.00 8.91
N ALA A 264 14.19 6.82 8.53
CA ALA A 264 15.04 5.73 8.03
C ALA A 264 15.55 6.00 6.61
N VAL A 265 14.90 6.89 5.87
CA VAL A 265 15.27 7.35 4.53
C VAL A 265 15.21 8.88 4.53
N GLU A 266 16.22 9.49 3.97
CA GLU A 266 16.25 10.92 3.64
C GLU A 266 15.82 11.11 2.19
N ASP A 267 15.02 12.17 1.89
CA ASP A 267 14.56 12.54 0.54
C ASP A 267 15.43 13.68 -0.02
#